data_f4d13436fb1b760f04efe558bebb96bf
#
_entry.id   f4d13436fb1b760f04efe558bebb96bf
#
_cell.length_a   1.000
_cell.length_b   1.000
_cell.length_c   1.000
_cell.angle_alpha   90.00
_cell.angle_beta   90.00
_cell.angle_gamma   90.00
#
_symmetry.space_group_name_H-M   'P 1'
#
loop_
_entity.id
_entity.type
_entity.pdbx_description
1 polymer ?
#
loop_
_entity_poly.entity_id
_entity_poly.type
_entity_poly.pdbx_seq_one_letter_code
_entity_poly.pdbx_strand_id
1 'polypeptide(L)'
;MARILTGIQSSGKPHLGNILGAIKPSVQLSKDSDNQSLFFIADLHSLINIKDSKVRNENTLAVAASWIAMGFDYDKNYFYRQSKITEVCELAWYLNCFTPYPMLSNSHSFKDKSDNLSDINSGLFTYPVLMAADILLYDSDIVPVGKDQKQHLEITRDIAKSFNHNYGDTFIIPESKIDKNVQTIPGTDGRKMSKTYDNTIDIFADEKLLKKQIMTIVTDSKGLEDKKNPDSCNVFNIFKLIASESETEKMRKKYIEGGYGYGHAKTHLLNYILELYRDERILFSELLKNQDHLYRILEKGEKKAKIIARKVLDRVRSKLGY
;
A
#
# COMPACT_ATOMS: atom_id res chain seq x y z
N MET A 1 10.53 -7.25 21.40
CA MET A 1 10.50 -7.32 19.92
C MET A 1 9.04 -7.19 19.51
N ALA A 2 8.65 -6.03 18.97
CA ALA A 2 7.27 -5.79 18.55
C ALA A 2 7.01 -6.39 17.16
N ARG A 3 5.82 -6.93 16.93
CA ARG A 3 5.38 -7.38 15.61
C ARG A 3 4.67 -6.27 14.88
N ILE A 4 5.23 -5.91 13.74
CA ILE A 4 4.67 -4.88 12.86
C ILE A 4 4.05 -5.57 11.65
N LEU A 5 2.76 -5.33 11.42
CA LEU A 5 2.07 -5.87 10.26
C LEU A 5 1.73 -4.75 9.27
N THR A 6 2.10 -4.96 8.01
CA THR A 6 1.75 -4.05 6.92
C THR A 6 1.24 -4.85 5.73
N GLY A 7 0.10 -4.47 5.20
CA GLY A 7 -0.48 -5.04 3.99
C GLY A 7 -0.61 -4.02 2.87
N ILE A 8 -0.42 -4.47 1.64
CA ILE A 8 -0.72 -3.67 0.46
C ILE A 8 -1.63 -4.45 -0.48
N GLN A 9 -2.72 -3.82 -0.90
CA GLN A 9 -3.67 -4.43 -1.83
C GLN A 9 -3.10 -4.47 -3.25
N SER A 10 -3.20 -5.63 -3.92
CA SER A 10 -2.80 -5.82 -5.32
C SER A 10 -3.87 -5.37 -6.32
N SER A 11 -4.37 -4.14 -6.14
CA SER A 11 -5.40 -3.53 -6.99
C SER A 11 -4.88 -2.96 -8.31
N GLY A 12 -3.64 -3.27 -8.68
CA GLY A 12 -2.93 -2.85 -9.89
C GLY A 12 -1.45 -2.62 -9.59
N LYS A 13 -0.66 -2.26 -10.62
CA LYS A 13 0.77 -1.93 -10.45
C LYS A 13 0.93 -0.75 -9.49
N PRO A 14 1.93 -0.78 -8.58
CA PRO A 14 2.22 0.34 -7.71
C PRO A 14 2.64 1.59 -8.48
N HIS A 15 2.10 2.73 -8.11
CA HIS A 15 2.47 4.04 -8.65
C HIS A 15 3.29 4.84 -7.63
N LEU A 16 3.84 5.99 -8.03
CA LEU A 16 4.68 6.84 -7.18
C LEU A 16 4.03 7.14 -5.82
N GLY A 17 2.70 7.34 -5.80
CA GLY A 17 1.96 7.53 -4.55
C GLY A 17 2.03 6.33 -3.60
N ASN A 18 1.99 5.10 -4.12
CA ASN A 18 2.17 3.89 -3.31
C ASN A 18 3.63 3.74 -2.84
N ILE A 19 4.59 4.07 -3.72
CA ILE A 19 6.02 4.01 -3.38
C ILE A 19 6.35 4.96 -2.23
N LEU A 20 5.98 6.23 -2.34
CA LEU A 20 6.30 7.24 -1.34
C LEU A 20 5.43 7.17 -0.09
N GLY A 21 4.14 6.85 -0.26
CA GLY A 21 3.17 6.87 0.83
C GLY A 21 3.09 5.58 1.65
N ALA A 22 3.53 4.45 1.11
CA ALA A 22 3.41 3.15 1.79
C ALA A 22 4.71 2.32 1.73
N ILE A 23 5.23 2.02 0.53
CA ILE A 23 6.31 1.03 0.38
C ILE A 23 7.60 1.54 1.05
N LYS A 24 8.07 2.73 0.66
CA LYS A 24 9.31 3.31 1.20
C LYS A 24 9.30 3.48 2.73
N PRO A 25 8.27 4.07 3.35
CA PRO A 25 8.17 4.14 4.80
C PRO A 25 8.19 2.77 5.48
N SER A 26 7.46 1.79 4.92
CA SER A 26 7.39 0.44 5.47
C SER A 26 8.73 -0.30 5.34
N VAL A 27 9.42 -0.18 4.20
CA VAL A 27 10.78 -0.73 4.01
C VAL A 27 11.74 -0.10 5.02
N GLN A 28 11.65 1.20 5.26
CA GLN A 28 12.50 1.84 6.29
C GLN A 28 12.19 1.30 7.68
N LEU A 29 10.92 1.11 8.01
CA LEU A 29 10.50 0.54 9.29
C LEU A 29 10.99 -0.91 9.47
N SER A 30 11.06 -1.70 8.39
CA SER A 30 11.52 -3.08 8.43
C SER A 30 13.02 -3.26 8.67
N LYS A 31 13.80 -2.17 8.57
CA LYS A 31 15.25 -2.19 8.86
C LYS A 31 15.57 -2.15 10.35
N ASP A 32 14.59 -1.80 11.19
CA ASP A 32 14.74 -1.81 12.64
C ASP A 32 14.79 -3.27 13.13
N SER A 33 15.95 -3.68 13.63
CA SER A 33 16.23 -5.04 14.13
C SER A 33 15.46 -5.41 15.39
N ASP A 34 14.92 -4.42 16.11
CA ASP A 34 14.15 -4.63 17.34
C ASP A 34 12.70 -5.04 17.03
N ASN A 35 12.31 -5.01 15.76
CA ASN A 35 10.97 -5.34 15.31
C ASN A 35 10.96 -6.60 14.42
N GLN A 36 9.90 -7.38 14.54
CA GLN A 36 9.56 -8.46 13.62
C GLN A 36 8.54 -7.94 12.60
N SER A 37 8.99 -7.71 11.36
CA SER A 37 8.14 -7.12 10.34
C SER A 37 7.49 -8.19 9.47
N LEU A 38 6.14 -8.16 9.42
CA LEU A 38 5.31 -9.02 8.57
C LEU A 38 4.68 -8.16 7.48
N PHE A 39 5.08 -8.40 6.24
CA PHE A 39 4.54 -7.69 5.09
C PHE A 39 3.79 -8.65 4.18
N PHE A 40 2.57 -8.30 3.84
CA PHE A 40 1.75 -9.17 3.01
C PHE A 40 1.10 -8.46 1.83
N ILE A 41 0.89 -9.22 0.78
CA ILE A 41 0.14 -8.78 -0.39
C ILE A 41 -1.30 -9.21 -0.19
N ALA A 42 -2.20 -8.24 -0.05
CA ALA A 42 -3.62 -8.45 0.24
C ALA A 42 -4.41 -8.80 -1.04
N ASP A 43 -4.10 -9.96 -1.61
CA ASP A 43 -4.66 -10.43 -2.88
C ASP A 43 -6.09 -10.98 -2.75
N LEU A 44 -6.51 -11.45 -1.57
CA LEU A 44 -7.92 -11.75 -1.30
C LEU A 44 -8.77 -10.48 -1.28
N HIS A 45 -8.29 -9.39 -0.66
CA HIS A 45 -8.98 -8.11 -0.72
C HIS A 45 -9.13 -7.58 -2.15
N SER A 46 -8.16 -7.88 -3.02
CA SER A 46 -8.23 -7.49 -4.43
C SER A 46 -9.34 -8.20 -5.20
N LEU A 47 -9.75 -9.40 -4.75
CA LEU A 47 -10.85 -10.18 -5.35
C LEU A 47 -12.20 -9.44 -5.29
N ILE A 48 -12.39 -8.50 -4.37
CA ILE A 48 -13.61 -7.68 -4.30
C ILE A 48 -13.86 -6.99 -5.64
N ASN A 49 -12.82 -6.43 -6.26
CA ASN A 49 -12.92 -5.61 -7.47
C ASN A 49 -12.34 -6.28 -8.72
N ILE A 50 -11.37 -7.18 -8.58
CA ILE A 50 -10.64 -7.79 -9.70
C ILE A 50 -10.99 -9.28 -9.76
N LYS A 51 -11.91 -9.64 -10.68
CA LYS A 51 -12.35 -11.04 -10.86
C LYS A 51 -11.43 -11.83 -11.78
N ASP A 52 -10.78 -11.18 -12.74
CA ASP A 52 -9.83 -11.83 -13.65
C ASP A 52 -8.60 -12.33 -12.87
N SER A 53 -8.37 -13.64 -12.94
CA SER A 53 -7.30 -14.31 -12.20
C SER A 53 -5.91 -13.96 -12.72
N LYS A 54 -5.76 -13.74 -14.03
CA LYS A 54 -4.49 -13.37 -14.65
C LYS A 54 -4.07 -11.96 -14.24
N VAL A 55 -5.00 -11.01 -14.37
CA VAL A 55 -4.77 -9.60 -13.94
C VAL A 55 -4.45 -9.53 -12.45
N ARG A 56 -5.16 -10.29 -11.62
CA ARG A 56 -4.90 -10.31 -10.17
C ARG A 56 -3.53 -10.87 -9.86
N ASN A 57 -3.11 -11.96 -10.53
CA ASN A 57 -1.79 -12.55 -10.35
C ASN A 57 -0.68 -11.59 -10.81
N GLU A 58 -0.81 -10.98 -11.99
CA GLU A 58 0.14 -9.99 -12.51
C GLU A 58 0.31 -8.82 -11.53
N ASN A 59 -0.78 -8.30 -10.99
CA ASN A 59 -0.74 -7.24 -9.98
C ASN A 59 -0.05 -7.68 -8.69
N THR A 60 -0.30 -8.90 -8.23
CA THR A 60 0.33 -9.48 -7.04
C THR A 60 1.84 -9.58 -7.21
N LEU A 61 2.30 -10.08 -8.36
CA LEU A 61 3.73 -10.15 -8.68
C LEU A 61 4.35 -8.76 -8.83
N ALA A 62 3.65 -7.81 -9.44
CA ALA A 62 4.14 -6.44 -9.57
C ALA A 62 4.29 -5.75 -8.20
N VAL A 63 3.35 -5.98 -7.27
CA VAL A 63 3.48 -5.51 -5.88
C VAL A 63 4.68 -6.15 -5.20
N ALA A 64 4.85 -7.47 -5.32
CA ALA A 64 5.98 -8.19 -4.75
C ALA A 64 7.32 -7.65 -5.28
N ALA A 65 7.45 -7.54 -6.60
CA ALA A 65 8.65 -7.02 -7.25
C ALA A 65 8.95 -5.57 -6.82
N SER A 66 7.94 -4.73 -6.66
CA SER A 66 8.11 -3.34 -6.22
C SER A 66 8.69 -3.24 -4.81
N TRP A 67 8.25 -4.08 -3.87
CA TRP A 67 8.76 -4.08 -2.51
C TRP A 67 10.23 -4.48 -2.46
N ILE A 68 10.58 -5.56 -3.18
CA ILE A 68 11.95 -6.04 -3.26
C ILE A 68 12.84 -5.00 -3.95
N ALA A 69 12.39 -4.44 -5.08
CA ALA A 69 13.12 -3.41 -5.80
C ALA A 69 13.36 -2.16 -4.94
N MET A 70 12.41 -1.80 -4.07
CA MET A 70 12.56 -0.68 -3.13
C MET A 70 13.40 -1.02 -1.89
N GLY A 71 14.06 -2.18 -1.86
CA GLY A 71 15.04 -2.56 -0.84
C GLY A 71 14.46 -3.29 0.36
N PHE A 72 13.29 -3.95 0.21
CA PHE A 72 12.75 -4.81 1.26
C PHE A 72 13.57 -6.09 1.41
N ASP A 73 14.08 -6.35 2.62
CA ASP A 73 14.85 -7.55 2.97
C ASP A 73 13.91 -8.71 3.35
N TYR A 74 13.56 -9.53 2.37
CA TYR A 74 12.68 -10.68 2.54
C TYR A 74 13.34 -11.87 3.26
N ASP A 75 14.65 -11.88 3.43
CA ASP A 75 15.35 -12.93 4.18
C ASP A 75 15.22 -12.71 5.69
N LYS A 76 15.30 -11.46 6.13
CA LYS A 76 15.14 -11.07 7.54
C LYS A 76 13.68 -10.96 7.95
N ASN A 77 12.79 -10.59 7.02
CA ASN A 77 11.38 -10.28 7.30
C ASN A 77 10.45 -11.36 6.74
N TYR A 78 9.17 -11.27 7.09
CA TYR A 78 8.11 -12.12 6.54
C TYR A 78 7.50 -11.43 5.33
N PHE A 79 7.53 -12.08 4.16
CA PHE A 79 6.94 -11.56 2.94
C PHE A 79 6.09 -12.61 2.25
N TYR A 80 4.77 -12.40 2.18
CA TYR A 80 3.84 -13.46 1.79
C TYR A 80 2.58 -12.92 1.10
N ARG A 81 1.90 -13.83 0.37
CA ARG A 81 0.57 -13.58 -0.18
C ARG A 81 -0.49 -13.97 0.84
N GLN A 82 -1.47 -13.10 1.06
CA GLN A 82 -2.60 -13.36 1.96
C GLN A 82 -3.32 -14.66 1.60
N SER A 83 -3.60 -14.89 0.32
CA SER A 83 -4.33 -16.07 -0.18
C SER A 83 -3.64 -17.41 0.12
N LYS A 84 -2.36 -17.40 0.45
CA LYS A 84 -1.59 -18.61 0.80
C LYS A 84 -1.65 -18.97 2.28
N ILE A 85 -2.19 -18.09 3.10
CA ILE A 85 -2.45 -18.30 4.52
C ILE A 85 -3.95 -18.55 4.68
N THR A 86 -4.36 -19.77 4.42
CA THR A 86 -5.79 -20.16 4.41
C THR A 86 -6.47 -19.97 5.76
N GLU A 87 -5.69 -19.99 6.84
CA GLU A 87 -6.09 -19.72 8.22
C GLU A 87 -6.81 -18.37 8.39
N VAL A 88 -6.50 -17.39 7.53
CA VAL A 88 -7.13 -16.06 7.59
C VAL A 88 -8.63 -16.12 7.26
N CYS A 89 -9.02 -16.98 6.32
CA CYS A 89 -10.43 -17.11 5.92
C CYS A 89 -11.26 -17.81 7.04
N GLU A 90 -10.67 -18.80 7.69
CA GLU A 90 -11.31 -19.47 8.83
C GLU A 90 -11.47 -18.50 9.99
N LEU A 91 -10.42 -17.77 10.35
CA LEU A 91 -10.49 -16.76 11.39
C LEU A 91 -11.50 -15.67 11.05
N ALA A 92 -11.53 -15.18 9.79
CA ALA A 92 -12.50 -14.20 9.35
C ALA A 92 -13.95 -14.69 9.53
N TRP A 93 -14.21 -15.99 9.28
CA TRP A 93 -15.52 -16.57 9.55
C TRP A 93 -15.88 -16.49 11.02
N TYR A 94 -14.97 -16.92 11.90
CA TYR A 94 -15.22 -16.83 13.36
C TYR A 94 -15.48 -15.39 13.79
N LEU A 95 -14.65 -14.44 13.38
CA LEU A 95 -14.80 -13.04 13.72
C LEU A 95 -16.10 -12.41 13.20
N ASN A 96 -16.60 -12.85 12.03
CA ASN A 96 -17.90 -12.41 11.52
C ASN A 96 -19.04 -12.75 12.48
N CYS A 97 -18.95 -13.89 13.19
CA CYS A 97 -19.97 -14.30 14.18
C CYS A 97 -19.98 -13.41 15.45
N PHE A 98 -18.89 -12.65 15.67
CA PHE A 98 -18.77 -11.72 16.82
C PHE A 98 -18.83 -10.24 16.39
N THR A 99 -19.08 -9.96 15.12
CA THR A 99 -19.12 -8.60 14.58
C THR A 99 -20.57 -8.14 14.39
N PRO A 100 -21.05 -7.14 15.15
CA PRO A 100 -22.40 -6.63 15.00
C PRO A 100 -22.64 -6.04 13.60
N TYR A 101 -23.77 -6.36 12.97
CA TYR A 101 -24.18 -5.82 11.67
C TYR A 101 -24.08 -4.26 11.58
N PRO A 102 -24.54 -3.48 12.59
CA PRO A 102 -24.44 -2.03 12.54
C PRO A 102 -23.02 -1.49 12.49
N MET A 103 -22.04 -2.23 13.02
CA MET A 103 -20.62 -1.85 12.96
C MET A 103 -20.12 -1.80 11.51
N LEU A 104 -20.51 -2.76 10.70
CA LEU A 104 -20.12 -2.83 9.29
C LEU A 104 -20.95 -1.89 8.40
N SER A 105 -22.27 -1.84 8.59
CA SER A 105 -23.17 -1.01 7.78
C SER A 105 -22.91 0.50 7.97
N ASN A 106 -22.40 0.91 9.13
CA ASN A 106 -22.03 2.28 9.41
C ASN A 106 -20.58 2.63 9.10
N SER A 107 -19.78 1.69 8.59
CA SER A 107 -18.41 2.00 8.21
C SER A 107 -18.36 2.99 7.04
N HIS A 108 -17.52 4.02 7.15
CA HIS A 108 -17.35 5.04 6.09
C HIS A 108 -17.01 4.40 4.75
N SER A 109 -16.09 3.45 4.78
CA SER A 109 -15.63 2.77 3.58
C SER A 109 -16.69 1.92 2.87
N PHE A 110 -17.67 1.37 3.58
CA PHE A 110 -18.82 0.72 2.97
C PHE A 110 -19.73 1.75 2.31
N LYS A 111 -20.07 2.82 3.02
CA LYS A 111 -20.92 3.90 2.49
C LYS A 111 -20.31 4.55 1.25
N ASP A 112 -19.05 4.99 1.31
CA ASP A 112 -18.37 5.64 0.20
C ASP A 112 -18.26 4.74 -1.05
N LYS A 113 -18.07 3.43 -0.85
CA LYS A 113 -17.95 2.49 -1.97
C LYS A 113 -19.30 2.04 -2.50
N SER A 114 -20.32 1.88 -1.64
CA SER A 114 -21.67 1.52 -2.07
C SER A 114 -22.31 2.58 -2.96
N ASP A 115 -21.99 3.85 -2.72
CA ASP A 115 -22.50 4.96 -3.52
C ASP A 115 -21.86 5.02 -4.93
N ASN A 116 -20.71 4.39 -5.11
CA ASN A 116 -19.89 4.49 -6.33
C ASN A 116 -19.80 3.17 -7.13
N LEU A 117 -20.34 2.06 -6.64
CA LEU A 117 -20.27 0.75 -7.30
C LEU A 117 -21.63 0.32 -7.82
N SER A 118 -21.66 -0.12 -9.07
CA SER A 118 -22.86 -0.71 -9.70
C SER A 118 -23.19 -2.13 -9.18
N ASP A 119 -22.22 -2.80 -8.57
CA ASP A 119 -22.36 -4.18 -8.05
C ASP A 119 -21.75 -4.27 -6.64
N ILE A 120 -22.62 -4.30 -5.64
CA ILE A 120 -22.25 -4.41 -4.22
C ILE A 120 -22.31 -5.89 -3.84
N ASN A 121 -21.15 -6.50 -3.64
CA ASN A 121 -21.06 -7.89 -3.18
C ASN A 121 -20.81 -7.99 -1.65
N SER A 122 -21.10 -9.15 -1.06
CA SER A 122 -20.94 -9.38 0.37
C SER A 122 -19.48 -9.21 0.84
N GLY A 123 -18.51 -9.47 -0.02
CA GLY A 123 -17.09 -9.23 0.28
C GLY A 123 -16.79 -7.75 0.56
N LEU A 124 -17.49 -6.82 -0.12
CA LEU A 124 -17.38 -5.40 0.15
C LEU A 124 -17.95 -5.04 1.53
N PHE A 125 -18.97 -5.74 2.00
CA PHE A 125 -19.55 -5.53 3.31
C PHE A 125 -18.67 -6.08 4.43
N THR A 126 -18.10 -7.27 4.22
CA THR A 126 -17.37 -8.02 5.26
C THR A 126 -15.85 -7.85 5.24
N TYR A 127 -15.28 -7.12 4.25
CA TYR A 127 -13.81 -6.98 4.19
C TYR A 127 -13.16 -6.35 5.43
N PRO A 128 -13.83 -5.49 6.25
CA PRO A 128 -13.21 -5.03 7.49
C PRO A 128 -12.96 -6.16 8.48
N VAL A 129 -13.79 -7.21 8.45
CA VAL A 129 -13.59 -8.41 9.28
C VAL A 129 -12.44 -9.27 8.74
N LEU A 130 -12.29 -9.38 7.42
CA LEU A 130 -11.13 -10.03 6.81
C LEU A 130 -9.84 -9.28 7.17
N MET A 131 -9.85 -7.95 7.16
CA MET A 131 -8.70 -7.14 7.61
C MET A 131 -8.43 -7.33 9.11
N ALA A 132 -9.46 -7.46 9.94
CA ALA A 132 -9.29 -7.79 11.35
C ALA A 132 -8.62 -9.17 11.52
N ALA A 133 -9.02 -10.16 10.72
CA ALA A 133 -8.38 -11.47 10.71
C ALA A 133 -6.91 -11.39 10.27
N ASP A 134 -6.58 -10.61 9.23
CA ASP A 134 -5.19 -10.38 8.81
C ASP A 134 -4.31 -9.84 9.96
N ILE A 135 -4.86 -8.97 10.79
CA ILE A 135 -4.13 -8.32 11.88
C ILE A 135 -4.00 -9.25 13.09
N LEU A 136 -5.12 -9.84 13.51
CA LEU A 136 -5.19 -10.62 14.74
C LEU A 136 -4.51 -11.99 14.62
N LEU A 137 -4.43 -12.56 13.40
CA LEU A 137 -3.83 -13.87 13.12
C LEU A 137 -2.33 -13.94 13.44
N TYR A 138 -1.67 -12.80 13.57
CA TYR A 138 -0.23 -12.73 13.80
C TYR A 138 0.17 -12.16 15.16
N ASP A 139 -0.79 -11.94 16.07
CA ASP A 139 -0.51 -11.26 17.35
C ASP A 139 0.26 -9.93 17.09
N SER A 140 -0.23 -9.13 16.16
CA SER A 140 0.43 -7.89 15.75
C SER A 140 0.30 -6.82 16.83
N ASP A 141 1.43 -6.27 17.26
CA ASP A 141 1.48 -5.19 18.25
C ASP A 141 1.18 -3.84 17.59
N ILE A 142 1.73 -3.63 16.39
CA ILE A 142 1.68 -2.33 15.67
C ILE A 142 1.22 -2.56 14.24
N VAL A 143 0.24 -1.76 13.82
CA VAL A 143 -0.24 -1.72 12.44
C VAL A 143 -0.11 -0.27 11.92
N PRO A 144 0.93 0.02 11.11
CA PRO A 144 1.05 1.32 10.47
C PRO A 144 -0.04 1.51 9.44
N VAL A 145 -0.89 2.50 9.63
CA VAL A 145 -2.02 2.78 8.72
C VAL A 145 -2.13 4.26 8.39
N GLY A 146 -2.59 4.56 7.18
CA GLY A 146 -3.00 5.90 6.82
C GLY A 146 -4.25 6.34 7.59
N LYS A 147 -4.54 7.64 7.59
CA LYS A 147 -5.72 8.22 8.27
C LYS A 147 -7.04 7.59 7.81
N ASP A 148 -7.13 7.22 6.54
CA ASP A 148 -8.30 6.58 5.92
C ASP A 148 -8.55 5.15 6.43
N GLN A 149 -7.55 4.48 6.98
CA GLN A 149 -7.65 3.13 7.54
C GLN A 149 -7.89 3.09 9.06
N LYS A 150 -7.91 4.27 9.71
CA LYS A 150 -8.08 4.35 11.16
C LYS A 150 -9.33 3.62 11.66
N GLN A 151 -10.47 3.81 10.98
CA GLN A 151 -11.72 3.18 11.35
C GLN A 151 -11.66 1.64 11.28
N HIS A 152 -10.99 1.08 10.28
CA HIS A 152 -10.82 -0.38 10.18
C HIS A 152 -10.00 -0.96 11.34
N LEU A 153 -9.00 -0.22 11.79
CA LEU A 153 -8.21 -0.64 12.95
C LEU A 153 -9.01 -0.56 14.25
N GLU A 154 -9.86 0.46 14.42
CA GLU A 154 -10.78 0.52 15.55
C GLU A 154 -11.79 -0.64 15.51
N ILE A 155 -12.35 -0.97 14.35
CA ILE A 155 -13.20 -2.17 14.17
C ILE A 155 -12.44 -3.44 14.59
N THR A 156 -11.19 -3.59 14.17
CA THR A 156 -10.34 -4.72 14.57
C THR A 156 -10.17 -4.82 16.09
N ARG A 157 -9.90 -3.68 16.74
CA ARG A 157 -9.75 -3.59 18.19
C ARG A 157 -11.03 -3.96 18.93
N ASP A 158 -12.17 -3.48 18.45
CA ASP A 158 -13.47 -3.75 19.08
C ASP A 158 -13.88 -5.23 18.91
N ILE A 159 -13.62 -5.83 17.75
CA ILE A 159 -13.80 -7.27 17.53
C ILE A 159 -12.92 -8.09 18.50
N ALA A 160 -11.63 -7.72 18.60
CA ALA A 160 -10.71 -8.41 19.51
C ALA A 160 -11.13 -8.30 20.98
N LYS A 161 -11.57 -7.11 21.42
CA LYS A 161 -12.10 -6.90 22.79
C LYS A 161 -13.36 -7.73 23.05
N SER A 162 -14.29 -7.72 22.08
CA SER A 162 -15.53 -8.51 22.18
C SER A 162 -15.25 -10.00 22.30
N PHE A 163 -14.32 -10.51 21.51
CA PHE A 163 -13.90 -11.91 21.58
C PHE A 163 -13.22 -12.23 22.92
N ASN A 164 -12.26 -11.40 23.34
CA ASN A 164 -11.55 -11.59 24.61
C ASN A 164 -12.49 -11.50 25.83
N HIS A 165 -13.53 -10.67 25.76
CA HIS A 165 -14.54 -10.60 26.81
C HIS A 165 -15.29 -11.93 27.01
N ASN A 166 -15.60 -12.62 25.89
CA ASN A 166 -16.36 -13.87 25.92
C ASN A 166 -15.49 -15.10 26.26
N TYR A 167 -14.22 -15.10 25.81
CA TYR A 167 -13.35 -16.29 25.85
C TYR A 167 -12.05 -16.10 26.64
N GLY A 168 -11.90 -14.95 27.32
CA GLY A 168 -10.64 -14.58 28.00
C GLY A 168 -9.56 -14.14 27.01
N ASP A 169 -8.40 -13.78 27.55
CA ASP A 169 -7.28 -13.26 26.79
C ASP A 169 -6.86 -14.20 25.64
N THR A 170 -7.32 -13.89 24.46
CA THR A 170 -7.10 -14.68 23.24
C THR A 170 -6.33 -13.88 22.19
N PHE A 171 -6.73 -12.64 21.91
CA PHE A 171 -6.08 -11.77 20.95
C PHE A 171 -5.29 -10.67 21.61
N ILE A 172 -4.13 -10.34 21.04
CA ILE A 172 -3.43 -9.09 21.32
C ILE A 172 -4.20 -7.96 20.64
N ILE A 173 -4.47 -6.90 21.38
CA ILE A 173 -5.18 -5.74 20.85
C ILE A 173 -4.14 -4.79 20.21
N PRO A 174 -4.13 -4.63 18.88
CA PRO A 174 -3.09 -3.89 18.20
C PRO A 174 -3.14 -2.38 18.51
N GLU A 175 -1.97 -1.75 18.55
CA GLU A 175 -1.86 -0.30 18.62
C GLU A 175 -1.90 0.33 17.22
N SER A 176 -2.59 1.47 17.11
CA SER A 176 -2.58 2.25 15.89
C SER A 176 -1.36 3.18 15.86
N LYS A 177 -0.42 2.91 14.97
CA LYS A 177 0.61 3.89 14.65
C LYS A 177 0.19 4.66 13.41
N ILE A 178 -0.55 5.76 13.63
CA ILE A 178 -0.89 6.67 12.55
C ILE A 178 0.36 7.48 12.24
N ASP A 179 0.94 7.25 11.07
CA ASP A 179 2.02 8.12 10.61
C ASP A 179 1.42 9.49 10.26
N LYS A 180 1.71 10.48 11.13
CA LYS A 180 1.29 11.87 10.91
C LYS A 180 1.93 12.50 9.67
N ASN A 181 3.00 11.88 9.15
CA ASN A 181 3.79 12.36 8.02
C ASN A 181 3.39 11.73 6.69
N VAL A 182 2.34 10.90 6.63
CA VAL A 182 1.81 10.42 5.33
C VAL A 182 1.28 11.61 4.56
N GLN A 183 2.15 12.18 3.74
CA GLN A 183 1.78 13.24 2.82
C GLN A 183 0.87 12.69 1.73
N THR A 184 -0.16 13.45 1.39
CA THR A 184 -0.94 13.16 0.21
C THR A 184 -0.08 13.43 -1.02
N ILE A 185 0.28 12.38 -1.75
CA ILE A 185 1.06 12.51 -2.99
C ILE A 185 0.13 12.98 -4.11
N PRO A 186 0.41 14.15 -4.72
CA PRO A 186 -0.41 14.66 -5.81
C PRO A 186 -0.25 13.82 -7.08
N GLY A 187 -1.34 13.56 -7.77
CA GLY A 187 -1.38 12.98 -9.09
C GLY A 187 -1.11 14.01 -10.21
N THR A 188 -1.23 13.59 -11.45
CA THR A 188 -0.98 14.47 -12.62
C THR A 188 -1.96 15.65 -12.72
N ASP A 189 -3.13 15.55 -12.08
CA ASP A 189 -4.18 16.58 -12.02
C ASP A 189 -4.17 17.40 -10.71
N GLY A 190 -3.21 17.17 -9.81
CA GLY A 190 -3.09 17.85 -8.53
C GLY A 190 -3.92 17.29 -7.39
N ARG A 191 -4.92 16.42 -7.66
CA ARG A 191 -5.63 15.67 -6.64
C ARG A 191 -4.75 14.55 -6.07
N LYS A 192 -5.19 13.89 -5.01
CA LYS A 192 -4.50 12.68 -4.50
C LYS A 192 -4.27 11.68 -5.63
N MET A 193 -3.03 11.21 -5.78
CA MET A 193 -2.68 10.20 -6.78
C MET A 193 -3.45 8.90 -6.53
N SER A 194 -4.24 8.48 -7.52
CA SER A 194 -5.10 7.30 -7.43
C SER A 194 -5.39 6.74 -8.82
N LYS A 195 -5.43 5.42 -8.94
CA LYS A 195 -5.86 4.73 -10.17
C LYS A 195 -7.29 5.07 -10.55
N THR A 196 -8.16 5.30 -9.58
CA THR A 196 -9.55 5.70 -9.80
C THR A 196 -9.68 7.04 -10.54
N TYR A 197 -8.70 7.92 -10.39
CA TYR A 197 -8.69 9.23 -11.05
C TYR A 197 -7.85 9.25 -12.33
N ASP A 198 -7.25 8.13 -12.73
CA ASP A 198 -6.34 8.02 -13.88
C ASP A 198 -5.23 9.09 -13.88
N ASN A 199 -4.75 9.46 -12.70
CA ASN A 199 -3.78 10.52 -12.47
C ASN A 199 -2.44 10.00 -11.91
N THR A 200 -2.10 8.74 -12.19
CA THR A 200 -0.95 8.07 -11.60
C THR A 200 0.34 8.25 -12.42
N ILE A 201 1.48 8.18 -11.73
CA ILE A 201 2.82 8.09 -12.32
C ILE A 201 3.41 6.75 -11.90
N ASP A 202 3.62 5.85 -12.86
CA ASP A 202 4.23 4.53 -12.65
C ASP A 202 5.73 4.62 -12.91
N ILE A 203 6.52 4.63 -11.83
CA ILE A 203 7.99 4.72 -11.95
C ILE A 203 8.64 3.48 -12.57
N PHE A 204 7.93 2.35 -12.60
CA PHE A 204 8.40 1.09 -13.19
C PHE A 204 7.91 0.88 -14.64
N ALA A 205 7.08 1.78 -15.16
CA ALA A 205 6.66 1.75 -16.55
C ALA A 205 7.84 1.90 -17.51
N ASP A 206 7.68 1.45 -18.76
CA ASP A 206 8.64 1.79 -19.79
C ASP A 206 8.77 3.33 -19.94
N GLU A 207 9.89 3.79 -20.48
CA GLU A 207 10.20 5.22 -20.56
C GLU A 207 9.15 5.99 -21.36
N LYS A 208 8.61 5.39 -22.43
CA LYS A 208 7.60 6.02 -23.29
C LYS A 208 6.31 6.27 -22.54
N LEU A 209 5.85 5.29 -21.76
CA LEU A 209 4.65 5.41 -20.94
C LEU A 209 4.86 6.38 -19.78
N LEU A 210 5.99 6.29 -19.07
CA LEU A 210 6.34 7.22 -17.99
C LEU A 210 6.39 8.67 -18.50
N LYS A 211 7.03 8.89 -19.66
CA LYS A 211 7.05 10.21 -20.31
C LYS A 211 5.65 10.70 -20.64
N LYS A 212 4.79 9.82 -21.20
CA LYS A 212 3.39 10.18 -21.48
C LYS A 212 2.67 10.63 -20.21
N GLN A 213 2.78 9.88 -19.10
CA GLN A 213 2.16 10.23 -17.82
C GLN A 213 2.68 11.58 -17.28
N ILE A 214 3.98 11.82 -17.31
CA ILE A 214 4.56 13.08 -16.82
C ILE A 214 4.13 14.26 -17.68
N MET A 215 4.03 14.08 -19.00
CA MET A 215 3.59 15.16 -19.89
C MET A 215 2.11 15.54 -19.70
N THR A 216 1.28 14.67 -19.11
CA THR A 216 -0.13 15.00 -18.76
C THR A 216 -0.27 15.83 -17.48
N ILE A 217 0.81 16.06 -16.70
CA ILE A 217 0.71 16.87 -15.49
C ILE A 217 0.12 18.24 -15.83
N VAL A 218 -0.98 18.59 -15.14
CA VAL A 218 -1.70 19.85 -15.35
C VAL A 218 -0.87 21.03 -14.84
N THR A 219 -0.80 22.08 -15.63
CA THR A 219 -0.12 23.35 -15.34
C THR A 219 -1.03 24.53 -15.70
N ASP A 220 -0.71 25.71 -15.20
CA ASP A 220 -1.38 26.94 -15.64
C ASP A 220 -0.97 27.33 -17.08
N SER A 221 -1.49 28.46 -17.58
CA SER A 221 -1.28 28.96 -18.96
C SER A 221 -0.07 29.86 -19.11
N LYS A 222 0.83 29.99 -18.12
CA LYS A 222 2.00 30.87 -18.22
C LYS A 222 2.99 30.41 -19.28
N GLY A 223 3.47 31.35 -20.06
CA GLY A 223 4.42 31.12 -21.12
C GLY A 223 5.85 30.83 -20.63
N LEU A 224 6.78 30.70 -21.60
CA LEU A 224 8.18 30.40 -21.30
C LEU A 224 8.83 31.46 -20.43
N GLU A 225 8.72 32.74 -20.82
CA GLU A 225 9.39 33.84 -20.15
C GLU A 225 8.73 34.29 -18.85
N ASP A 226 7.51 33.85 -18.58
CA ASP A 226 6.77 34.26 -17.39
C ASP A 226 7.39 33.68 -16.12
N LYS A 227 7.45 34.50 -15.07
CA LYS A 227 7.74 34.04 -13.70
C LYS A 227 6.62 33.15 -13.20
N LYS A 228 6.99 32.00 -12.65
CA LYS A 228 6.03 30.98 -12.19
C LYS A 228 6.09 30.84 -10.69
N ASN A 229 4.94 30.54 -10.09
CA ASN A 229 4.91 30.20 -8.66
C ASN A 229 5.18 28.70 -8.49
N PRO A 230 6.32 28.27 -7.90
CA PRO A 230 6.61 26.86 -7.71
C PRO A 230 5.61 26.18 -6.76
N ASP A 231 5.14 26.87 -5.73
CA ASP A 231 4.31 26.25 -4.68
C ASP A 231 2.89 25.92 -5.16
N SER A 232 2.41 26.59 -6.21
CA SER A 232 1.15 26.27 -6.87
C SER A 232 1.30 25.35 -8.09
N CYS A 233 2.53 24.98 -8.45
CA CYS A 233 2.80 24.17 -9.64
C CYS A 233 2.87 22.68 -9.30
N ASN A 234 2.01 21.91 -9.95
CA ASN A 234 1.91 20.48 -9.70
C ASN A 234 3.21 19.70 -10.06
N VAL A 235 3.89 20.10 -11.15
CA VAL A 235 5.19 19.52 -11.52
C VAL A 235 6.21 19.72 -10.41
N PHE A 236 6.30 20.94 -9.87
CA PHE A 236 7.20 21.25 -8.75
C PHE A 236 6.82 20.50 -7.47
N ASN A 237 5.53 20.41 -7.19
CA ASN A 237 5.03 19.71 -6.01
C ASN A 237 5.36 18.22 -6.03
N ILE A 238 5.34 17.57 -7.21
CA ILE A 238 5.78 16.18 -7.37
C ILE A 238 7.31 16.08 -7.27
N PHE A 239 8.04 16.99 -7.94
CA PHE A 239 9.51 17.00 -7.95
C PHE A 239 10.10 17.09 -6.54
N LYS A 240 9.63 18.02 -5.71
CA LYS A 240 10.14 18.22 -4.35
C LYS A 240 9.94 17.02 -3.40
N LEU A 241 9.04 16.08 -3.73
CA LEU A 241 8.82 14.87 -2.94
C LEU A 241 9.94 13.83 -3.11
N ILE A 242 10.68 13.91 -4.22
CA ILE A 242 11.70 12.92 -4.59
C ILE A 242 13.10 13.55 -4.71
N ALA A 243 13.18 14.83 -4.94
CA ALA A 243 14.44 15.54 -5.15
C ALA A 243 15.11 15.92 -3.82
N SER A 244 16.43 16.06 -3.86
CA SER A 244 17.17 16.66 -2.76
C SER A 244 16.78 18.14 -2.59
N GLU A 245 17.05 18.68 -1.39
CA GLU A 245 16.80 20.10 -1.09
C GLU A 245 17.53 21.02 -2.09
N SER A 246 18.78 20.70 -2.43
CA SER A 246 19.57 21.45 -3.41
C SER A 246 18.94 21.46 -4.79
N GLU A 247 18.48 20.30 -5.30
CA GLU A 247 17.83 20.22 -6.62
C GLU A 247 16.47 20.91 -6.62
N THR A 248 15.74 20.81 -5.52
CA THR A 248 14.45 21.48 -5.33
C THR A 248 14.63 23.00 -5.40
N GLU A 249 15.66 23.54 -4.73
CA GLU A 249 15.94 24.98 -4.74
C GLU A 249 16.42 25.48 -6.10
N LYS A 250 17.22 24.69 -6.82
CA LYS A 250 17.60 25.01 -8.21
C LYS A 250 16.38 25.12 -9.14
N MET A 251 15.43 24.20 -9.03
CA MET A 251 14.20 24.26 -9.82
C MET A 251 13.33 25.44 -9.39
N ARG A 252 13.21 25.74 -8.09
CA ARG A 252 12.49 26.88 -7.53
C ARG A 252 13.02 28.19 -8.12
N LYS A 253 14.32 28.35 -8.15
CA LYS A 253 14.99 29.55 -8.69
C LYS A 253 14.63 29.79 -10.15
N LYS A 254 14.72 28.74 -10.99
CA LYS A 254 14.34 28.82 -12.40
C LYS A 254 12.87 29.22 -12.61
N TYR A 255 11.96 28.78 -11.74
CA TYR A 255 10.54 29.16 -11.80
C TYR A 255 10.32 30.63 -11.49
N ILE A 256 11.06 31.18 -10.51
CA ILE A 256 10.94 32.59 -10.05
C ILE A 256 11.62 33.55 -11.02
N GLU A 257 12.74 33.13 -11.61
CA GLU A 257 13.50 33.97 -12.53
C GLU A 257 12.80 34.12 -13.91
N GLY A 258 12.03 33.13 -14.36
CA GLY A 258 11.46 33.08 -15.72
C GLY A 258 12.39 32.37 -16.71
N GLY A 259 12.00 32.31 -17.98
CA GLY A 259 12.77 31.60 -19.02
C GLY A 259 12.76 30.05 -18.86
N TYR A 260 11.90 29.50 -18.01
CA TYR A 260 11.82 28.06 -17.74
C TYR A 260 10.40 27.55 -17.96
N GLY A 261 10.15 26.98 -19.14
CA GLY A 261 8.84 26.47 -19.53
C GLY A 261 8.44 25.16 -18.79
N TYR A 262 7.14 24.91 -18.67
CA TYR A 262 6.63 23.69 -18.06
C TYR A 262 7.09 22.41 -18.79
N GLY A 263 7.30 22.47 -20.10
CA GLY A 263 7.89 21.35 -20.85
C GLY A 263 9.31 21.00 -20.37
N HIS A 264 10.13 22.00 -20.06
CA HIS A 264 11.46 21.82 -19.49
C HIS A 264 11.39 21.21 -18.10
N ALA A 265 10.47 21.70 -17.26
CA ALA A 265 10.27 21.18 -15.91
C ALA A 265 9.79 19.72 -15.91
N LYS A 266 8.85 19.38 -16.79
CA LYS A 266 8.36 18.00 -16.96
C LYS A 266 9.47 17.06 -17.47
N THR A 267 10.29 17.53 -18.42
CA THR A 267 11.44 16.76 -18.90
C THR A 267 12.48 16.57 -17.80
N HIS A 268 12.73 17.60 -17.00
CA HIS A 268 13.62 17.50 -15.85
C HIS A 268 13.09 16.47 -14.81
N LEU A 269 11.81 16.52 -14.47
CA LEU A 269 11.17 15.54 -13.59
C LEU A 269 11.30 14.11 -14.13
N LEU A 270 11.07 13.90 -15.44
CA LEU A 270 11.24 12.60 -16.10
C LEU A 270 12.66 12.08 -15.93
N ASN A 271 13.65 12.89 -16.32
CA ASN A 271 15.07 12.48 -16.25
C ASN A 271 15.50 12.21 -14.82
N TYR A 272 15.01 13.01 -13.87
CA TYR A 272 15.29 12.81 -12.45
C TYR A 272 14.72 11.49 -11.93
N ILE A 273 13.48 11.13 -12.30
CA ILE A 273 12.87 9.83 -11.92
C ILE A 273 13.67 8.68 -12.55
N LEU A 274 14.02 8.77 -13.82
CA LEU A 274 14.77 7.73 -14.52
C LEU A 274 16.15 7.48 -13.89
N GLU A 275 16.82 8.54 -13.45
CA GLU A 275 18.12 8.44 -12.77
C GLU A 275 17.98 7.95 -11.34
N LEU A 276 17.08 8.54 -10.56
CA LEU A 276 16.88 8.24 -9.14
C LEU A 276 16.47 6.78 -8.88
N TYR A 277 15.64 6.23 -9.77
CA TYR A 277 15.10 4.87 -9.63
C TYR A 277 15.67 3.91 -10.69
N ARG A 278 16.86 4.19 -11.22
CA ARG A 278 17.48 3.35 -12.27
C ARG A 278 17.61 1.90 -11.84
N ASP A 279 18.26 1.67 -10.71
CA ASP A 279 18.57 0.33 -10.22
C ASP A 279 17.30 -0.41 -9.78
N GLU A 280 16.37 0.28 -9.14
CA GLU A 280 15.07 -0.27 -8.75
C GLU A 280 14.24 -0.69 -9.97
N ARG A 281 14.27 0.09 -11.06
CA ARG A 281 13.58 -0.22 -12.31
C ARG A 281 14.18 -1.45 -13.00
N ILE A 282 15.50 -1.59 -13.00
CA ILE A 282 16.19 -2.75 -13.54
C ILE A 282 15.81 -4.00 -12.72
N LEU A 283 15.97 -3.94 -11.40
CA LEU A 283 15.65 -5.06 -10.53
C LEU A 283 14.17 -5.47 -10.60
N PHE A 284 13.26 -4.50 -10.64
CA PHE A 284 11.82 -4.77 -10.83
C PHE A 284 11.55 -5.53 -12.13
N SER A 285 12.17 -5.10 -13.24
CA SER A 285 12.01 -5.77 -14.53
C SER A 285 12.59 -7.20 -14.53
N GLU A 286 13.74 -7.41 -13.90
CA GLU A 286 14.35 -8.72 -13.76
C GLU A 286 13.50 -9.68 -12.93
N LEU A 287 12.96 -9.20 -11.81
CA LEU A 287 12.07 -10.00 -10.95
C LEU A 287 10.81 -10.43 -11.69
N LEU A 288 10.19 -9.54 -12.47
CA LEU A 288 9.01 -9.90 -13.27
C LEU A 288 9.31 -10.84 -14.44
N LYS A 289 10.51 -10.80 -15.00
CA LYS A 289 10.96 -11.76 -16.02
C LYS A 289 11.23 -13.15 -15.41
N ASN A 290 11.70 -13.20 -14.16
CA ASN A 290 11.97 -14.44 -13.43
C ASN A 290 10.91 -14.71 -12.36
N GLN A 291 9.67 -14.96 -12.79
CA GLN A 291 8.55 -15.19 -11.90
C GLN A 291 8.76 -16.37 -10.94
N ASP A 292 9.43 -17.44 -11.38
CA ASP A 292 9.74 -18.60 -10.54
C ASP A 292 10.62 -18.23 -9.34
N HIS A 293 11.56 -17.32 -9.54
CA HIS A 293 12.37 -16.81 -8.44
C HIS A 293 11.50 -16.01 -7.44
N LEU A 294 10.64 -15.14 -7.94
CA LEU A 294 9.75 -14.34 -7.13
C LEU A 294 8.74 -15.20 -6.33
N TYR A 295 8.20 -16.25 -6.95
CA TYR A 295 7.36 -17.23 -6.26
C TYR A 295 8.11 -17.93 -5.12
N ARG A 296 9.37 -18.37 -5.35
CA ARG A 296 10.18 -19.00 -4.29
C ARG A 296 10.44 -18.08 -3.10
N ILE A 297 10.66 -16.78 -3.35
CA ILE A 297 10.77 -15.79 -2.27
C ILE A 297 9.47 -15.73 -1.45
N LEU A 298 8.33 -15.59 -2.12
CA LEU A 298 7.02 -15.51 -1.46
C LEU A 298 6.71 -16.79 -0.68
N GLU A 299 6.93 -17.97 -1.28
CA GLU A 299 6.71 -19.27 -0.63
C GLU A 299 7.54 -19.47 0.64
N LYS A 300 8.77 -18.96 0.67
CA LYS A 300 9.61 -18.97 1.88
C LYS A 300 8.96 -18.14 3.00
N GLY A 301 8.45 -16.96 2.67
CA GLY A 301 7.73 -16.10 3.60
C GLY A 301 6.40 -16.70 4.06
N GLU A 302 5.65 -17.31 3.14
CA GLU A 302 4.38 -18.00 3.40
C GLU A 302 4.54 -19.14 4.41
N LYS A 303 5.57 -19.97 4.24
CA LYS A 303 5.89 -21.05 5.20
C LYS A 303 6.16 -20.49 6.60
N LYS A 304 6.94 -19.42 6.70
CA LYS A 304 7.23 -18.75 7.99
C LYS A 304 5.96 -18.14 8.62
N ALA A 305 5.18 -17.40 7.82
CA ALA A 305 3.97 -16.73 8.29
C ALA A 305 2.90 -17.74 8.74
N LYS A 306 2.77 -18.86 8.03
CA LYS A 306 1.80 -19.92 8.33
C LYS A 306 2.02 -20.56 9.71
N ILE A 307 3.26 -20.66 10.18
CA ILE A 307 3.57 -21.17 11.54
C ILE A 307 2.92 -20.27 12.60
N ILE A 308 3.04 -18.96 12.46
CA ILE A 308 2.46 -18.01 13.41
C ILE A 308 0.93 -18.06 13.30
N ALA A 309 0.41 -17.99 12.06
CA ALA A 309 -1.02 -18.03 11.79
C ALA A 309 -1.69 -19.25 12.39
N ARG A 310 -1.10 -20.43 12.20
CA ARG A 310 -1.61 -21.68 12.73
C ARG A 310 -1.67 -21.68 14.25
N LYS A 311 -0.59 -21.23 14.90
CA LYS A 311 -0.54 -21.16 16.37
C LYS A 311 -1.68 -20.28 16.94
N VAL A 312 -1.95 -19.14 16.31
CA VAL A 312 -3.03 -18.25 16.74
C VAL A 312 -4.39 -18.87 16.46
N LEU A 313 -4.58 -19.43 15.27
CA LEU A 313 -5.83 -20.07 14.90
C LEU A 313 -6.16 -21.26 15.83
N ASP A 314 -5.18 -22.12 16.15
CA ASP A 314 -5.38 -23.26 17.06
C ASP A 314 -5.76 -22.76 18.47
N ARG A 315 -5.18 -21.64 18.95
CA ARG A 315 -5.60 -20.99 20.19
C ARG A 315 -7.07 -20.56 20.14
N VAL A 316 -7.50 -19.96 19.04
CA VAL A 316 -8.89 -19.53 18.84
C VAL A 316 -9.83 -20.74 18.79
N ARG A 317 -9.48 -21.77 18.03
CA ARG A 317 -10.26 -23.00 17.91
C ARG A 317 -10.45 -23.67 19.27
N SER A 318 -9.38 -23.79 20.05
CA SER A 318 -9.46 -24.34 21.41
C SER A 318 -10.41 -23.54 22.30
N LYS A 319 -10.44 -22.21 22.19
CA LYS A 319 -11.37 -21.37 22.96
C LYS A 319 -12.82 -21.53 22.50
N LEU A 320 -13.04 -21.82 21.21
CA LEU A 320 -14.36 -22.07 20.64
C LEU A 320 -14.85 -23.52 20.83
N GLY A 321 -13.98 -24.44 21.29
CA GLY A 321 -14.31 -25.82 21.50
C GLY A 321 -14.16 -26.75 20.28
N TYR A 322 -13.32 -26.35 19.30
CA TYR A 322 -13.01 -27.12 18.09
C TYR A 322 -11.66 -27.84 18.17
#